data_66142c34d538e3061b2d80d990f981a1
#
_entry.id   66142c34d538e3061b2d80d990f981a1
#
_cell.length_a   1.000
_cell.length_b   1.000
_cell.length_c   1.000
_cell.angle_alpha   90.00
_cell.angle_beta   90.00
_cell.angle_gamma   90.00
#
_symmetry.space_group_name_H-M   'P 1'
#
loop_
_entity.id
_entity.type
_entity.pdbx_description
1 polymer ?
#
loop_
_entity_poly.entity_id
_entity_poly.type
_entity_poly.pdbx_seq_one_letter_code
_entity_poly.pdbx_strand_id
1 'polypeptide(L)'
;EVISREPEIADYLAGDFNRVTYLGSGSFGGLAQESQLKILELAHGLVATSYDTSMGYRHGPKSFVDDKTLVFVFVNNDAYTRQYDIDILNEIGGDDIAQHTVAVQQDGATVYEGESFTFKGYEALPEGYLALPFVMFAQAISLLNSVRVGNTPDTPSPTGTVNRVVKGCLLYTSPS
;
A
#
# COMPACT_ATOMS: atom_id res chain seq x y z
N GLU A 1 15.71 0.14 7.70
CA GLU A 1 15.16 1.50 7.57
C GLU A 1 13.69 1.52 8.03
N VAL A 2 12.81 0.64 7.50
CA VAL A 2 11.38 0.58 7.90
C VAL A 2 11.23 0.40 9.41
N ILE A 3 11.87 -0.62 10.00
CA ILE A 3 11.78 -0.89 11.45
C ILE A 3 12.28 0.29 12.31
N SER A 4 13.36 0.94 11.90
CA SER A 4 13.91 2.08 12.65
C SER A 4 13.08 3.37 12.54
N ARG A 5 12.14 3.41 11.56
CA ARG A 5 11.22 4.52 11.32
C ARG A 5 9.75 4.13 11.58
N GLU A 6 9.53 3.09 12.38
CA GLU A 6 8.17 2.65 12.75
C GLU A 6 7.29 3.78 13.32
N PRO A 7 7.79 4.69 14.20
CA PRO A 7 6.97 5.80 14.67
C PRO A 7 6.43 6.69 13.55
N GLU A 8 7.23 6.98 12.52
CA GLU A 8 6.80 7.76 11.35
C GLU A 8 5.72 7.03 10.57
N ILE A 9 5.83 5.70 10.44
CA ILE A 9 4.80 4.87 9.79
C ILE A 9 3.52 4.86 10.62
N ALA A 10 3.63 4.81 11.94
CA ALA A 10 2.49 4.86 12.85
C ALA A 10 1.73 6.20 12.76
N ASP A 11 2.44 7.30 12.51
CA ASP A 11 1.82 8.62 12.34
C ASP A 11 0.85 8.67 11.15
N TYR A 12 1.14 7.96 10.04
CA TYR A 12 0.19 7.84 8.93
C TYR A 12 -1.10 7.11 9.30
N LEU A 13 -1.07 6.28 10.34
CA LEU A 13 -2.23 5.53 10.83
C LEU A 13 -2.97 6.24 11.97
N ALA A 14 -2.52 7.45 12.34
CA ALA A 14 -3.21 8.27 13.32
C ALA A 14 -4.53 8.79 12.72
N GLY A 15 -5.58 8.87 13.56
CA GLY A 15 -6.88 9.37 13.13
C GLY A 15 -7.93 8.29 12.85
N ASP A 16 -9.05 8.74 12.31
CA ASP A 16 -10.25 7.89 12.09
C ASP A 16 -10.41 7.57 10.60
N PHE A 17 -9.54 6.72 10.07
CA PHE A 17 -9.68 6.21 8.71
C PHE A 17 -10.30 4.82 8.70
N ASN A 18 -10.97 4.50 7.61
CA ASN A 18 -11.56 3.18 7.34
C ASN A 18 -11.37 2.73 5.88
N ARG A 19 -10.63 3.50 5.08
CA ARG A 19 -10.30 3.19 3.69
C ARG A 19 -8.81 3.36 3.44
N VAL A 20 -8.25 2.44 2.66
CA VAL A 20 -6.85 2.53 2.22
C VAL A 20 -6.76 2.21 0.73
N THR A 21 -6.08 3.05 -0.01
CA THR A 21 -5.76 2.85 -1.42
C THR A 21 -4.27 2.73 -1.62
N TYR A 22 -3.85 1.74 -2.40
CA TYR A 22 -2.48 1.64 -2.89
C TYR A 22 -2.44 1.83 -4.40
N LEU A 23 -1.57 2.70 -4.87
CA LEU A 23 -1.34 2.93 -6.29
C LEU A 23 0.10 2.59 -6.67
N GLY A 24 0.28 2.08 -7.89
CA GLY A 24 1.61 1.80 -8.40
C GLY A 24 1.58 1.48 -9.89
N SER A 25 2.50 2.06 -10.65
CA SER A 25 2.60 1.89 -12.09
C SER A 25 3.67 0.85 -12.46
N GLY A 26 3.60 0.26 -13.64
CA GLY A 26 4.54 -0.75 -14.08
C GLY A 26 4.52 -1.99 -13.19
N SER A 27 5.68 -2.48 -12.75
CA SER A 27 5.76 -3.64 -11.84
C SER A 27 5.17 -3.34 -10.47
N PHE A 28 5.05 -2.06 -10.08
CA PHE A 28 4.44 -1.68 -8.81
C PHE A 28 2.91 -1.81 -8.80
N GLY A 29 2.26 -2.07 -9.93
CA GLY A 29 0.86 -2.48 -9.96
C GLY A 29 0.62 -3.77 -9.18
N GLY A 30 1.50 -4.77 -9.33
CA GLY A 30 1.46 -6.00 -8.54
C GLY A 30 1.78 -5.75 -7.06
N LEU A 31 2.70 -4.82 -6.76
CA LEU A 31 3.01 -4.41 -5.39
C LEU A 31 1.81 -3.72 -4.72
N ALA A 32 1.12 -2.83 -5.44
CA ALA A 32 -0.09 -2.18 -4.94
C ALA A 32 -1.19 -3.19 -4.61
N GLN A 33 -1.37 -4.20 -5.46
CA GLN A 33 -2.31 -5.31 -5.22
C GLN A 33 -1.94 -6.12 -3.99
N GLU A 34 -0.67 -6.51 -3.84
CA GLU A 34 -0.20 -7.24 -2.66
C GLU A 34 -0.34 -6.42 -1.38
N SER A 35 -0.03 -5.14 -1.43
CA SER A 35 -0.13 -4.23 -0.28
C SER A 35 -1.58 -4.06 0.19
N GLN A 36 -2.50 -3.90 -0.75
CA GLN A 36 -3.93 -3.85 -0.50
C GLN A 36 -4.43 -5.15 0.14
N LEU A 37 -4.00 -6.30 -0.39
CA LEU A 37 -4.37 -7.61 0.14
C LEU A 37 -3.90 -7.79 1.59
N LYS A 38 -2.69 -7.33 1.93
CA LYS A 38 -2.17 -7.45 3.30
C LYS A 38 -3.01 -6.68 4.32
N ILE A 39 -3.48 -5.48 4.00
CA ILE A 39 -4.39 -4.75 4.89
C ILE A 39 -5.73 -5.48 5.00
N LEU A 40 -6.30 -5.93 3.89
CA LEU A 40 -7.57 -6.65 3.87
C LEU A 40 -7.52 -7.89 4.78
N GLU A 41 -6.46 -8.69 4.65
CA GLU A 41 -6.26 -9.91 5.44
C GLU A 41 -6.03 -9.59 6.92
N LEU A 42 -5.06 -8.74 7.23
CA LEU A 42 -4.62 -8.46 8.59
C LEU A 42 -5.63 -7.63 9.40
N ALA A 43 -6.45 -6.83 8.73
CA ALA A 43 -7.58 -6.12 9.35
C ALA A 43 -8.88 -6.92 9.34
N HIS A 44 -8.87 -8.17 8.88
CA HIS A 44 -10.08 -9.02 8.79
C HIS A 44 -11.25 -8.33 8.06
N GLY A 45 -10.94 -7.54 7.02
CA GLY A 45 -11.95 -6.82 6.25
C GLY A 45 -12.58 -5.60 6.96
N LEU A 46 -12.07 -5.19 8.13
CA LEU A 46 -12.59 -4.03 8.86
C LEU A 46 -12.21 -2.69 8.23
N VAL A 47 -11.23 -2.69 7.36
CA VAL A 47 -10.81 -1.54 6.57
C VAL A 47 -11.06 -1.84 5.10
N ALA A 48 -11.81 -0.99 4.42
CA ALA A 48 -12.05 -1.11 2.99
C ALA A 48 -10.77 -0.76 2.21
N THR A 49 -10.46 -1.55 1.20
CA THR A 49 -9.19 -1.39 0.48
C THR A 49 -9.40 -1.35 -1.03
N SER A 50 -8.56 -0.57 -1.71
CA SER A 50 -8.50 -0.55 -3.17
C SER A 50 -7.06 -0.48 -3.66
N TYR A 51 -6.85 -0.84 -4.92
CA TYR A 51 -5.57 -0.66 -5.61
C TYR A 51 -5.82 -0.39 -7.09
N ASP A 52 -4.87 0.31 -7.72
CA ASP A 52 -4.88 0.52 -9.17
C ASP A 52 -3.50 1.02 -9.63
N THR A 53 -3.37 1.22 -10.93
CA THR A 53 -2.29 2.03 -11.49
C THR A 53 -2.62 3.52 -11.36
N SER A 54 -1.59 4.36 -11.35
CA SER A 54 -1.76 5.83 -11.28
C SER A 54 -2.68 6.36 -12.39
N MET A 55 -2.56 5.82 -13.59
CA MET A 55 -3.41 6.19 -14.72
C MET A 55 -4.82 5.62 -14.60
N GLY A 56 -4.97 4.34 -14.23
CA GLY A 56 -6.28 3.68 -14.11
C GLY A 56 -7.16 4.33 -13.06
N TYR A 57 -6.56 4.73 -11.94
CA TYR A 57 -7.29 5.31 -10.82
C TYR A 57 -8.08 6.58 -11.16
N ARG A 58 -7.60 7.38 -12.09
CA ARG A 58 -8.26 8.63 -12.55
C ARG A 58 -9.60 8.38 -13.24
N HIS A 59 -9.80 7.22 -13.83
CA HIS A 59 -10.94 6.93 -14.69
C HIS A 59 -12.18 6.41 -13.95
N GLY A 60 -12.34 6.79 -12.67
CA GLY A 60 -13.51 6.44 -11.86
C GLY A 60 -13.16 5.94 -10.47
N PRO A 61 -12.18 5.01 -10.29
CA PRO A 61 -11.81 4.51 -8.96
C PRO A 61 -11.45 5.59 -7.94
N LYS A 62 -10.96 6.78 -8.37
CA LYS A 62 -10.68 7.94 -7.50
C LYS A 62 -11.90 8.37 -6.68
N SER A 63 -13.12 8.06 -7.11
CA SER A 63 -14.35 8.29 -6.33
C SER A 63 -14.41 7.51 -5.01
N PHE A 64 -13.50 6.54 -4.81
CA PHE A 64 -13.35 5.83 -3.54
C PHE A 64 -12.77 6.71 -2.42
N VAL A 65 -12.07 7.80 -2.77
CA VAL A 65 -11.41 8.71 -1.82
C VAL A 65 -12.43 9.57 -1.10
N ASP A 66 -12.39 9.56 0.22
CA ASP A 66 -13.12 10.45 1.11
C ASP A 66 -12.24 10.93 2.26
N ASP A 67 -12.79 11.67 3.22
CA ASP A 67 -12.08 12.22 4.38
C ASP A 67 -11.59 11.16 5.40
N LYS A 68 -11.89 9.88 5.15
CA LYS A 68 -11.42 8.71 5.92
C LYS A 68 -10.52 7.79 5.10
N THR A 69 -9.94 8.28 4.04
CA THR A 69 -9.10 7.51 3.13
C THR A 69 -7.63 7.85 3.33
N LEU A 70 -6.79 6.80 3.44
CA LEU A 70 -5.34 6.91 3.27
C LEU A 70 -4.98 6.49 1.85
N VAL A 71 -4.16 7.27 1.18
CA VAL A 71 -3.67 6.96 -0.17
C VAL A 71 -2.15 6.84 -0.13
N PHE A 72 -1.63 5.67 -0.53
CA PHE A 72 -0.21 5.40 -0.69
C PHE A 72 0.11 5.17 -2.15
N VAL A 73 1.07 5.90 -2.69
CA VAL A 73 1.52 5.75 -4.08
C VAL A 73 2.97 5.30 -4.11
N PHE A 74 3.22 4.13 -4.67
CA PHE A 74 4.58 3.65 -4.94
C PHE A 74 5.12 4.36 -6.18
N VAL A 75 6.05 5.29 -5.95
CA VAL A 75 6.60 6.13 -7.02
C VAL A 75 7.67 5.36 -7.79
N ASN A 76 7.46 5.21 -9.08
CA ASN A 76 8.35 4.48 -9.97
C ASN A 76 9.70 5.19 -10.17
N ASN A 77 10.79 4.43 -10.30
CA ASN A 77 12.11 4.99 -10.59
C ASN A 77 12.39 5.21 -12.08
N ASP A 78 11.57 4.66 -12.99
CA ASP A 78 11.61 5.03 -14.39
C ASP A 78 11.13 6.48 -14.58
N ALA A 79 11.93 7.29 -15.24
CA ALA A 79 11.70 8.72 -15.37
C ALA A 79 10.39 9.08 -16.12
N TYR A 80 9.98 8.24 -17.06
CA TYR A 80 8.73 8.45 -17.81
C TYR A 80 7.52 8.06 -16.94
N THR A 81 7.53 6.88 -16.36
CA THR A 81 6.43 6.34 -15.53
C THR A 81 6.22 7.18 -14.28
N ARG A 82 7.31 7.59 -13.63
CA ARG A 82 7.29 8.43 -12.42
C ARG A 82 6.49 9.72 -12.57
N GLN A 83 6.48 10.33 -13.74
CA GLN A 83 5.72 11.57 -13.96
C GLN A 83 4.23 11.38 -13.70
N TYR A 84 3.67 10.22 -14.06
CA TYR A 84 2.27 9.89 -13.84
C TYR A 84 1.97 9.60 -12.37
N ASP A 85 2.94 9.03 -11.64
CA ASP A 85 2.80 8.78 -10.20
C ASP A 85 2.85 10.10 -9.42
N ILE A 86 3.76 11.01 -9.77
CA ILE A 86 3.83 12.37 -9.19
C ILE A 86 2.57 13.18 -9.52
N ASP A 87 2.07 13.04 -10.73
CA ASP A 87 0.90 13.78 -11.20
C ASP A 87 -0.37 13.35 -10.45
N ILE A 88 -0.60 12.05 -10.22
CA ILE A 88 -1.73 11.59 -9.40
C ILE A 88 -1.59 11.99 -7.92
N LEU A 89 -0.37 12.00 -7.37
CA LEU A 89 -0.10 12.49 -6.03
C LEU A 89 -0.48 13.97 -5.87
N ASN A 90 -0.08 14.80 -6.84
CA ASN A 90 -0.43 16.22 -6.87
C ASN A 90 -1.95 16.43 -7.02
N GLU A 91 -2.60 15.61 -7.85
CA GLU A 91 -4.04 15.69 -8.07
C GLU A 91 -4.81 15.34 -6.79
N ILE A 92 -4.53 14.19 -6.17
CA ILE A 92 -5.23 13.75 -4.95
C ILE A 92 -4.88 14.65 -3.77
N GLY A 93 -3.62 15.04 -3.61
CA GLY A 93 -3.19 15.97 -2.58
C GLY A 93 -3.80 17.37 -2.76
N GLY A 94 -3.95 17.82 -4.01
CA GLY A 94 -4.58 19.10 -4.33
C GLY A 94 -6.11 19.13 -4.14
N ASP A 95 -6.77 17.96 -4.22
CA ASP A 95 -8.20 17.84 -3.89
C ASP A 95 -8.47 18.05 -2.39
N ASP A 96 -7.47 17.85 -1.52
CA ASP A 96 -7.53 18.04 -0.06
C ASP A 96 -8.72 17.29 0.60
N ILE A 97 -8.99 16.10 0.13
CA ILE A 97 -10.09 15.24 0.62
C ILE A 97 -9.57 14.10 1.47
N ALA A 98 -8.52 13.40 1.00
CA ALA A 98 -7.94 12.27 1.71
C ALA A 98 -7.31 12.69 3.04
N GLN A 99 -7.41 11.85 4.06
CA GLN A 99 -6.74 12.11 5.35
C GLN A 99 -5.22 12.20 5.19
N HIS A 100 -4.64 11.32 4.37
CA HIS A 100 -3.23 11.34 3.98
C HIS A 100 -3.08 10.94 2.52
N THR A 101 -2.17 11.61 1.82
CA THR A 101 -1.72 11.26 0.47
C THR A 101 -0.20 11.18 0.48
N VAL A 102 0.32 9.96 0.55
CA VAL A 102 1.72 9.68 0.86
C VAL A 102 2.43 9.05 -0.33
N ALA A 103 3.53 9.64 -0.75
CA ALA A 103 4.46 9.01 -1.67
C ALA A 103 5.37 8.01 -0.95
N VAL A 104 5.41 6.78 -1.39
CA VAL A 104 6.45 5.80 -1.02
C VAL A 104 7.48 5.82 -2.13
N GLN A 105 8.61 6.44 -1.88
CA GLN A 105 9.58 6.78 -2.91
C GLN A 105 11.01 6.51 -2.49
N GLN A 106 11.92 6.55 -3.45
CA GLN A 106 13.35 6.52 -3.21
C GLN A 106 13.92 7.94 -3.28
N ASP A 107 15.04 8.20 -2.64
CA ASP A 107 15.81 9.41 -2.87
C ASP A 107 16.37 9.43 -4.32
N GLY A 108 16.59 10.61 -4.87
CA GLY A 108 17.08 10.77 -6.23
C GLY A 108 16.62 12.07 -6.89
N ALA A 109 16.71 12.11 -8.22
CA ALA A 109 16.62 13.35 -9.00
C ALA A 109 15.24 14.02 -9.01
N THR A 110 14.16 13.27 -8.82
CA THR A 110 12.79 13.84 -8.81
C THR A 110 11.97 13.11 -7.78
N VAL A 111 11.63 13.80 -6.72
CA VAL A 111 10.80 13.31 -5.62
C VAL A 111 9.53 14.13 -5.52
N TYR A 112 8.50 13.54 -4.95
CA TYR A 112 7.31 14.28 -4.55
C TYR A 112 7.63 15.14 -3.33
N GLU A 113 7.27 16.41 -3.35
CA GLU A 113 7.56 17.37 -2.28
C GLU A 113 6.52 17.37 -1.15
N GLY A 114 5.41 16.65 -1.32
CA GLY A 114 4.39 16.51 -0.29
C GLY A 114 4.74 15.41 0.73
N GLU A 115 3.73 14.91 1.40
CA GLU A 115 3.89 13.87 2.42
C GLU A 115 4.49 12.60 1.82
N SER A 116 5.58 12.11 2.38
CA SER A 116 6.32 11.00 1.78
C SER A 116 7.11 10.16 2.77
N PHE A 117 7.20 8.87 2.49
CA PHE A 117 8.18 7.96 3.07
C PHE A 117 9.27 7.71 2.05
N THR A 118 10.42 8.36 2.21
CA THR A 118 11.52 8.29 1.26
C THR A 118 12.60 7.34 1.73
N PHE A 119 12.86 6.29 0.97
CA PHE A 119 13.98 5.36 1.14
C PHE A 119 15.26 5.97 0.62
N LYS A 120 16.38 5.76 1.32
CA LYS A 120 17.68 6.32 0.97
C LYS A 120 18.61 5.26 0.38
N GLY A 121 19.39 5.65 -0.61
CA GLY A 121 20.43 4.81 -1.20
C GLY A 121 19.93 3.73 -2.16
N TYR A 122 18.71 3.86 -2.68
CA TYR A 122 18.08 2.89 -3.60
C TYR A 122 17.91 3.38 -5.03
N GLU A 123 18.43 4.54 -5.36
CA GLU A 123 18.26 5.19 -6.68
C GLU A 123 18.91 4.42 -7.83
N ALA A 124 19.87 3.57 -7.53
CA ALA A 124 20.54 2.72 -8.52
C ALA A 124 19.88 1.34 -8.72
N LEU A 125 18.84 1.00 -7.95
CA LEU A 125 18.19 -0.29 -8.08
C LEU A 125 17.22 -0.32 -9.26
N PRO A 126 17.19 -1.41 -10.04
CA PRO A 126 16.12 -1.64 -10.99
C PRO A 126 14.74 -1.71 -10.29
N GLU A 127 13.70 -1.27 -10.99
CA GLU A 127 12.31 -1.18 -10.49
C GLU A 127 11.86 -2.43 -9.71
N GLY A 128 12.06 -3.62 -10.29
CA GLY A 128 11.64 -4.87 -9.65
C GLY A 128 12.32 -5.14 -8.29
N TYR A 129 13.54 -4.65 -8.08
CA TYR A 129 14.24 -4.78 -6.79
C TYR A 129 13.77 -3.76 -5.76
N LEU A 130 13.32 -2.58 -6.20
CA LEU A 130 12.70 -1.59 -5.31
C LEU A 130 11.38 -2.07 -4.69
N ALA A 131 10.68 -2.98 -5.34
CA ALA A 131 9.49 -3.59 -4.76
C ALA A 131 9.77 -4.26 -3.40
N LEU A 132 10.99 -4.77 -3.16
CA LEU A 132 11.36 -5.42 -1.90
C LEU A 132 11.36 -4.46 -0.70
N PRO A 133 12.05 -3.32 -0.69
CA PRO A 133 11.93 -2.36 0.40
C PRO A 133 10.54 -1.72 0.49
N PHE A 134 9.87 -1.47 -0.63
CA PHE A 134 8.54 -0.88 -0.63
C PHE A 134 7.48 -1.81 -0.03
N VAL A 135 7.54 -3.12 -0.30
CA VAL A 135 6.62 -4.07 0.35
C VAL A 135 6.81 -4.12 1.86
N MET A 136 8.03 -3.91 2.36
CA MET A 136 8.29 -3.84 3.81
C MET A 136 7.54 -2.67 4.47
N PHE A 137 7.44 -1.52 3.80
CA PHE A 137 6.62 -0.40 4.25
C PHE A 137 5.14 -0.82 4.35
N ALA A 138 4.60 -1.42 3.29
CA ALA A 138 3.20 -1.86 3.26
C ALA A 138 2.91 -2.95 4.31
N GLN A 139 3.86 -3.84 4.57
CA GLN A 139 3.75 -4.84 5.64
C GLN A 139 3.73 -4.20 7.02
N ALA A 140 4.55 -3.18 7.26
CA ALA A 140 4.53 -2.42 8.51
C ALA A 140 3.20 -1.67 8.71
N ILE A 141 2.69 -0.99 7.69
CA ILE A 141 1.35 -0.38 7.69
C ILE A 141 0.28 -1.42 8.05
N SER A 142 0.32 -2.58 7.42
CA SER A 142 -0.69 -3.63 7.62
C SER A 142 -0.63 -4.23 9.02
N LEU A 143 0.57 -4.45 9.54
CA LEU A 143 0.81 -4.95 10.91
C LEU A 143 0.28 -3.96 11.95
N LEU A 144 0.69 -2.70 11.86
CA LEU A 144 0.27 -1.65 12.80
C LEU A 144 -1.24 -1.41 12.72
N ASN A 145 -1.81 -1.41 11.50
CA ASN A 145 -3.24 -1.29 11.32
C ASN A 145 -4.01 -2.48 11.91
N SER A 146 -3.51 -3.71 11.81
CA SER A 146 -4.10 -4.88 12.45
C SER A 146 -4.27 -4.68 13.97
N VAL A 147 -3.20 -4.21 14.62
CA VAL A 147 -3.22 -3.89 16.05
C VAL A 147 -4.20 -2.74 16.34
N ARG A 148 -4.20 -1.69 15.52
CA ARG A 148 -5.10 -0.55 15.66
C ARG A 148 -6.58 -0.95 15.65
N VAL A 149 -6.97 -1.87 14.78
CA VAL A 149 -8.36 -2.36 14.70
C VAL A 149 -8.68 -3.45 15.72
N GLY A 150 -7.75 -3.74 16.63
CA GLY A 150 -7.95 -4.75 17.69
C GLY A 150 -7.86 -6.20 17.18
N ASN A 151 -7.28 -6.42 16.00
CA ASN A 151 -7.06 -7.76 15.46
C ASN A 151 -5.70 -8.32 15.88
N THR A 152 -5.52 -9.62 15.71
CA THR A 152 -4.27 -10.33 16.06
C THR A 152 -3.55 -10.71 14.76
N PRO A 153 -2.38 -10.11 14.45
CA PRO A 153 -1.67 -10.36 13.20
C PRO A 153 -1.32 -11.83 12.94
N ASP A 154 -1.00 -12.60 14.00
CA ASP A 154 -0.65 -14.03 13.90
C ASP A 154 -1.86 -14.94 13.62
N THR A 155 -3.06 -14.48 13.96
CA THR A 155 -4.32 -15.18 13.74
C THR A 155 -5.38 -14.23 13.21
N PRO A 156 -5.20 -13.68 11.99
CA PRO A 156 -5.99 -12.56 11.49
C PRO A 156 -7.44 -12.91 11.19
N SER A 157 -7.79 -14.20 11.11
CA SER A 157 -9.18 -14.67 10.89
C SER A 157 -9.77 -15.27 12.16
N PRO A 158 -10.42 -14.48 13.04
CA PRO A 158 -10.98 -14.97 14.30
C PRO A 158 -12.05 -16.04 14.09
N THR A 159 -12.75 -16.01 12.95
CA THR A 159 -13.81 -16.98 12.58
C THR A 159 -13.26 -18.26 11.96
N GLY A 160 -11.95 -18.30 11.61
CA GLY A 160 -11.33 -19.42 10.91
C GLY A 160 -11.79 -19.61 9.46
N THR A 161 -12.47 -18.61 8.88
CA THR A 161 -12.92 -18.62 7.47
C THR A 161 -11.75 -18.54 6.50
N VAL A 162 -10.68 -17.86 6.90
CA VAL A 162 -9.41 -17.82 6.15
C VAL A 162 -8.38 -18.61 6.94
N ASN A 163 -7.75 -19.59 6.31
CA ASN A 163 -6.75 -20.44 6.94
C ASN A 163 -5.38 -20.15 6.36
N ARG A 164 -4.35 -20.26 7.21
CA ARG A 164 -2.95 -20.10 6.84
C ARG A 164 -2.52 -21.05 5.72
N VAL A 165 -3.15 -22.22 5.65
CA VAL A 165 -2.99 -23.20 4.57
C VAL A 165 -4.34 -23.34 3.89
N VAL A 166 -4.39 -23.06 2.59
CA VAL A 166 -5.61 -23.21 1.78
C VAL A 166 -6.04 -24.68 1.82
N LYS A 167 -7.25 -24.92 2.33
CA LYS A 167 -7.88 -26.25 2.30
C LYS A 167 -8.77 -26.31 1.06
N GLY A 168 -8.56 -27.27 0.17
CA GLY A 168 -9.49 -27.52 -0.93
C GLY A 168 -8.94 -27.42 -2.35
N CYS A 169 -7.65 -27.63 -2.54
CA CYS A 169 -7.14 -27.92 -3.87
C CYS A 169 -7.46 -29.38 -4.22
N LEU A 170 -8.60 -29.62 -4.84
CA LEU A 170 -9.08 -30.96 -5.23
C LEU A 170 -8.10 -31.72 -6.14
N LEU A 171 -7.18 -31.02 -6.80
CA LEU A 171 -6.17 -31.60 -7.66
C LEU A 171 -5.07 -32.36 -6.91
N TYR A 172 -4.92 -32.12 -5.60
CA TYR A 172 -3.90 -32.77 -4.77
C TYR A 172 -4.45 -33.83 -3.80
N THR A 173 -5.75 -34.05 -3.79
CA THR A 173 -6.41 -34.95 -2.83
C THR A 173 -6.88 -36.27 -3.42
N SER A 174 -6.63 -36.56 -4.68
CA SER A 174 -6.85 -37.87 -5.27
C SER A 174 -5.60 -38.71 -5.07
N PRO A 175 -5.60 -39.67 -4.13
CA PRO A 175 -4.54 -40.69 -4.14
C PRO A 175 -4.61 -41.48 -5.45
N SER A 176 -3.52 -41.51 -6.16
CA SER A 176 -3.31 -42.39 -7.31
C SER A 176 -3.34 -43.85 -6.88
#